data_a082c816399698262e10c8fd2e41dfc5
#
_entry.id   a082c816399698262e10c8fd2e41dfc5
#
_cell.length_a   1.000
_cell.length_b   1.000
_cell.length_c   1.000
_cell.angle_alpha   90.00
_cell.angle_beta   90.00
_cell.angle_gamma   90.00
#
_symmetry.space_group_name_H-M   'P 1'
#
loop_
_entity.id
_entity.type
_entity.pdbx_description
1 polymer ?
#
loop_
_entity_poly.entity_id
_entity_poly.type
_entity_poly.pdbx_seq_one_letter_code
_entity_poly.pdbx_strand_id
1 'polypeptide(L)'
;MKLDLDARLVGSGASVISAIEAHAAGEPLRIITGGLPELPGRTLLERRRNFARHFDCLRKALVWEPRGHHEMYGCVLVPPGDPEADLGVFFLHNEGYSTMCGHGIIALVTALVETGAIECKGQQTPVTLETPAGLIRATAHLNGQRYVDHVSFVNVPSFVYARDVRVVVPQIGEVVVDVAYGGAFYAIASVEQVGLRVLPQCVSELVEVGEEIKHAVNGKLRVEHPLEDELSFLYGTILVDLPEKLNHHSRNVCIFADAEVDRSPTGTGLSARLALLDAQGQLREEEAITVESILGAESAFRGRIVGRTKVGPFNAIVPEVSGKAFIIGRHEFILNPRDKIGRGFFMN
;
A
#
# COMPACT_ATOMS: atom_id res chain seq x y z
N MET A 1 7.89 0.90 41.87
CA MET A 1 6.73 1.80 41.98
C MET A 1 5.83 1.50 40.79
N LYS A 2 4.60 1.02 41.01
CA LYS A 2 3.62 0.80 39.94
C LYS A 2 2.79 2.09 39.86
N LEU A 3 3.01 2.89 38.80
CA LEU A 3 2.18 4.08 38.54
C LEU A 3 0.93 3.61 37.81
N ASP A 4 -0.22 3.78 38.44
CA ASP A 4 -1.51 3.64 37.75
C ASP A 4 -1.81 5.01 37.09
N LEU A 5 -1.58 5.06 35.77
CA LEU A 5 -1.79 6.26 34.96
C LEU A 5 -3.06 6.14 34.11
N ASP A 6 -4.05 5.39 34.60
CA ASP A 6 -5.38 5.35 33.97
C ASP A 6 -6.05 6.74 34.12
N ALA A 7 -5.49 7.70 33.38
CA ALA A 7 -5.91 9.08 33.39
C ALA A 7 -7.22 9.21 32.62
N ARG A 8 -8.33 9.17 33.32
CA ARG A 8 -9.60 9.65 32.77
C ARG A 8 -9.43 11.13 32.47
N LEU A 9 -9.32 11.47 31.19
CA LEU A 9 -9.29 12.86 30.72
C LEU A 9 -10.70 13.50 30.83
N VAL A 10 -11.19 13.59 32.09
CA VAL A 10 -12.50 14.11 32.38
C VAL A 10 -12.51 15.62 32.13
N GLY A 11 -13.40 16.09 31.27
CA GLY A 11 -13.70 17.52 31.11
C GLY A 11 -12.84 18.28 30.10
N SER A 12 -12.00 17.61 29.30
CA SER A 12 -11.11 18.32 28.34
C SER A 12 -11.80 18.71 27.02
N GLY A 13 -12.97 18.17 26.71
CA GLY A 13 -13.57 18.26 25.35
C GLY A 13 -12.73 17.54 24.30
N ALA A 14 -11.80 16.68 24.72
CA ALA A 14 -10.94 15.93 23.82
C ALA A 14 -11.72 14.77 23.19
N SER A 15 -11.43 14.51 21.90
CA SER A 15 -11.88 13.30 21.20
C SER A 15 -10.83 12.21 21.36
N VAL A 16 -11.27 10.96 21.47
CA VAL A 16 -10.39 9.79 21.54
C VAL A 16 -10.57 8.98 20.25
N ILE A 17 -9.47 8.71 19.59
CA ILE A 17 -9.42 7.86 18.38
C ILE A 17 -8.66 6.58 18.74
N SER A 18 -9.33 5.44 18.58
CA SER A 18 -8.72 4.12 18.82
C SER A 18 -8.11 3.59 17.54
N ALA A 19 -6.93 2.96 17.64
CA ALA A 19 -6.26 2.35 16.52
C ALA A 19 -5.53 1.06 16.91
N ILE A 20 -5.37 0.18 15.93
CA ILE A 20 -4.43 -0.95 15.95
C ILE A 20 -3.28 -0.59 15.02
N GLU A 21 -2.05 -0.79 15.51
CA GLU A 21 -0.85 -0.62 14.72
C GLU A 21 -0.38 -2.00 14.24
N ALA A 22 -0.08 -2.09 12.96
CA ALA A 22 0.46 -3.28 12.32
C ALA A 22 1.55 -2.89 11.31
N HIS A 23 2.31 -3.86 10.83
CA HIS A 23 3.13 -3.70 9.65
C HIS A 23 3.04 -4.94 8.76
N ALA A 24 3.19 -4.76 7.44
CA ALA A 24 3.40 -5.85 6.50
C ALA A 24 4.75 -5.65 5.82
N ALA A 25 5.65 -6.61 6.01
CA ALA A 25 7.02 -6.54 5.48
C ALA A 25 7.75 -5.21 5.83
N GLY A 26 7.52 -4.67 7.03
CA GLY A 26 8.13 -3.43 7.50
C GLY A 26 7.34 -2.15 7.21
N GLU A 27 6.42 -2.14 6.25
CA GLU A 27 5.58 -0.98 5.96
C GLU A 27 4.45 -0.86 6.98
N PRO A 28 4.35 0.28 7.69
CA PRO A 28 3.38 0.46 8.77
C PRO A 28 1.94 0.59 8.25
N LEU A 29 0.99 0.17 9.10
CA LEU A 29 -0.43 0.44 8.90
C LEU A 29 -1.10 0.79 10.23
N ARG A 30 -1.60 2.00 10.34
CA ARG A 30 -2.50 2.44 11.42
C ARG A 30 -3.94 2.15 11.04
N ILE A 31 -4.55 1.16 11.67
CA ILE A 31 -5.93 0.76 11.44
C ILE A 31 -6.81 1.51 12.42
N ILE A 32 -7.59 2.48 11.95
CA ILE A 32 -8.48 3.27 12.81
C ILE A 32 -9.72 2.45 13.11
N THR A 33 -9.90 2.06 14.38
CA THR A 33 -10.94 1.14 14.83
C THR A 33 -12.11 1.84 15.52
N GLY A 34 -11.97 3.11 15.91
CA GLY A 34 -13.06 3.83 16.58
C GLY A 34 -12.77 5.30 16.82
N GLY A 35 -13.80 6.04 17.22
CA GLY A 35 -13.72 7.45 17.58
C GLY A 35 -13.84 8.43 16.41
N LEU A 36 -13.97 7.95 15.17
CA LEU A 36 -14.26 8.81 14.01
C LEU A 36 -15.74 9.24 14.01
N PRO A 37 -16.04 10.43 13.45
CA PRO A 37 -17.42 10.82 13.19
C PRO A 37 -18.08 9.89 12.17
N GLU A 38 -19.41 9.85 12.17
CA GLU A 38 -20.16 9.15 11.12
C GLU A 38 -19.81 9.74 9.75
N LEU A 39 -19.50 8.86 8.80
CA LEU A 39 -19.13 9.24 7.44
C LEU A 39 -20.33 9.05 6.51
N PRO A 40 -21.05 10.12 6.15
CA PRO A 40 -22.17 10.00 5.24
C PRO A 40 -21.71 9.64 3.83
N GLY A 41 -22.51 8.79 3.16
CA GLY A 41 -22.26 8.32 1.80
C GLY A 41 -22.87 6.93 1.59
N ARG A 42 -23.39 6.69 0.39
CA ARG A 42 -23.96 5.39 -0.01
C ARG A 42 -22.87 4.45 -0.50
N THR A 43 -21.86 5.00 -1.19
CA THR A 43 -20.72 4.25 -1.73
C THR A 43 -19.46 4.54 -0.92
N LEU A 44 -18.49 3.65 -1.02
CA LEU A 44 -17.17 3.83 -0.42
C LEU A 44 -16.50 5.12 -0.89
N LEU A 45 -16.56 5.40 -2.21
CA LEU A 45 -15.98 6.61 -2.80
C LEU A 45 -16.64 7.89 -2.26
N GLU A 46 -17.96 7.89 -2.06
CA GLU A 46 -18.66 9.03 -1.44
C GLU A 46 -18.19 9.25 0.01
N ARG A 47 -18.03 8.18 0.80
CA ARG A 47 -17.52 8.26 2.18
C ARG A 47 -16.08 8.76 2.23
N ARG A 48 -15.20 8.26 1.33
CA ARG A 48 -13.82 8.75 1.20
C ARG A 48 -13.79 10.23 0.84
N ARG A 49 -14.59 10.67 -0.15
CA ARG A 49 -14.69 12.09 -0.54
C ARG A 49 -15.19 12.96 0.62
N ASN A 50 -16.17 12.46 1.37
CA ASN A 50 -16.69 13.14 2.56
C ASN A 50 -15.61 13.28 3.63
N PHE A 51 -14.85 12.21 3.91
CA PHE A 51 -13.74 12.25 4.84
C PHE A 51 -12.68 13.25 4.38
N ALA A 52 -12.24 13.19 3.13
CA ALA A 52 -11.27 14.10 2.56
C ALA A 52 -11.72 15.57 2.63
N ARG A 53 -13.00 15.84 2.38
CA ARG A 53 -13.54 17.21 2.34
C ARG A 53 -13.75 17.82 3.73
N HIS A 54 -14.18 17.02 4.70
CA HIS A 54 -14.66 17.53 5.99
C HIS A 54 -13.80 17.11 7.18
N PHE A 55 -13.02 16.04 7.04
CA PHE A 55 -12.27 15.41 8.14
C PHE A 55 -10.80 15.16 7.82
N ASP A 56 -10.23 15.78 6.75
CA ASP A 56 -8.80 15.63 6.41
C ASP A 56 -7.87 16.08 7.55
N CYS A 57 -8.34 17.00 8.41
CA CYS A 57 -7.62 17.37 9.63
C CYS A 57 -7.39 16.15 10.57
N LEU A 58 -8.27 15.15 10.57
CA LEU A 58 -8.08 13.91 11.33
C LEU A 58 -6.99 13.03 10.70
N ARG A 59 -6.95 12.94 9.37
CA ARG A 59 -5.84 12.27 8.67
C ARG A 59 -4.52 12.89 9.11
N LYS A 60 -4.36 14.20 8.94
CA LYS A 60 -3.15 14.92 9.34
C LYS A 60 -2.81 14.70 10.81
N ALA A 61 -3.77 14.86 11.71
CA ALA A 61 -3.55 14.65 13.13
C ALA A 61 -3.12 13.21 13.49
N LEU A 62 -3.44 12.22 12.66
CA LEU A 62 -3.16 10.82 12.94
C LEU A 62 -1.94 10.28 12.19
N VAL A 63 -1.61 10.78 10.98
CA VAL A 63 -0.49 10.26 10.19
C VAL A 63 0.70 11.22 10.10
N TRP A 64 0.55 12.47 10.52
CA TRP A 64 1.63 13.44 10.68
C TRP A 64 2.12 13.48 12.12
N GLU A 65 3.29 14.09 12.34
CA GLU A 65 3.76 14.35 13.69
C GLU A 65 2.77 15.22 14.50
N PRO A 66 2.66 15.06 15.81
CA PRO A 66 3.46 14.21 16.69
C PRO A 66 2.93 12.78 16.89
N ARG A 67 1.84 12.37 16.21
CA ARG A 67 1.24 11.02 16.38
C ARG A 67 1.63 10.03 15.29
N GLY A 68 1.99 10.52 14.12
CA GLY A 68 2.56 9.77 13.02
C GLY A 68 4.02 10.17 12.79
N HIS A 69 4.49 9.91 11.60
CA HIS A 69 5.83 10.23 11.13
C HIS A 69 5.82 10.37 9.61
N HIS A 70 6.94 10.76 9.02
CA HIS A 70 7.12 10.69 7.57
C HIS A 70 6.85 9.28 7.05
N GLU A 71 6.13 9.15 5.94
CA GLU A 71 5.76 7.86 5.32
C GLU A 71 4.83 7.00 6.21
N MET A 72 4.08 7.63 7.13
CA MET A 72 3.07 6.91 7.90
C MET A 72 1.87 6.59 7.04
N TYR A 73 1.45 5.33 7.09
CA TYR A 73 0.29 4.82 6.36
C TYR A 73 -0.82 4.41 7.32
N GLY A 74 -2.07 4.56 6.90
CA GLY A 74 -3.22 4.18 7.71
C GLY A 74 -4.42 3.78 6.88
N CYS A 75 -5.47 3.33 7.56
CA CYS A 75 -6.75 3.05 6.91
C CYS A 75 -7.94 3.38 7.82
N VAL A 76 -9.04 3.70 7.18
CA VAL A 76 -10.35 3.92 7.80
C VAL A 76 -11.30 2.82 7.38
N LEU A 77 -11.93 2.20 8.38
CA LEU A 77 -12.92 1.15 8.19
C LEU A 77 -14.31 1.78 8.11
N VAL A 78 -15.10 1.33 7.13
CA VAL A 78 -16.48 1.80 6.93
C VAL A 78 -17.39 0.61 6.61
N PRO A 79 -18.72 0.72 6.84
CA PRO A 79 -19.65 -0.27 6.34
C PRO A 79 -19.50 -0.41 4.82
N PRO A 80 -19.54 -1.63 4.26
CA PRO A 80 -19.43 -1.82 2.83
C PRO A 80 -20.65 -1.25 2.10
N GLY A 81 -20.43 -0.79 0.88
CA GLY A 81 -21.49 -0.45 -0.08
C GLY A 81 -21.87 -1.62 -0.97
N ASP A 82 -20.91 -2.52 -1.20
CA ASP A 82 -21.09 -3.76 -1.97
C ASP A 82 -21.54 -4.90 -1.04
N PRO A 83 -22.66 -5.62 -1.35
CA PRO A 83 -23.17 -6.71 -0.51
C PRO A 83 -22.26 -7.96 -0.48
N GLU A 84 -21.29 -8.09 -1.40
CA GLU A 84 -20.31 -9.17 -1.37
C GLU A 84 -19.13 -8.88 -0.41
N ALA A 85 -18.97 -7.64 0.05
CA ALA A 85 -17.87 -7.26 0.92
C ALA A 85 -18.22 -7.45 2.40
N ASP A 86 -17.28 -7.99 3.16
CA ASP A 86 -17.37 -8.06 4.62
C ASP A 86 -17.18 -6.67 5.26
N LEU A 87 -16.36 -5.82 4.63
CA LEU A 87 -15.99 -4.50 5.14
C LEU A 87 -15.54 -3.58 4.00
N GLY A 88 -15.82 -2.28 4.14
CA GLY A 88 -15.24 -1.23 3.30
C GLY A 88 -13.99 -0.62 3.95
N VAL A 89 -12.99 -0.30 3.14
CA VAL A 89 -11.74 0.31 3.61
C VAL A 89 -11.21 1.32 2.58
N PHE A 90 -10.75 2.46 3.06
CA PHE A 90 -9.93 3.37 2.27
C PHE A 90 -8.65 3.73 3.02
N PHE A 91 -7.58 3.94 2.26
CA PHE A 91 -6.24 4.12 2.81
C PHE A 91 -5.85 5.59 2.88
N LEU A 92 -5.06 5.91 3.90
CA LEU A 92 -4.52 7.24 4.21
C LEU A 92 -2.99 7.17 4.14
N HIS A 93 -2.37 8.21 3.65
CA HIS A 93 -0.93 8.45 3.79
C HIS A 93 -0.67 9.94 4.05
N ASN A 94 0.59 10.31 4.15
CA ASN A 94 0.93 11.69 4.52
C ASN A 94 0.34 12.72 3.56
N GLU A 95 0.34 12.45 2.24
CA GLU A 95 -0.09 13.39 1.23
C GLU A 95 -1.59 13.28 0.87
N GLY A 96 -2.23 12.15 1.22
CA GLY A 96 -3.63 12.00 0.86
C GLY A 96 -4.20 10.60 1.02
N TYR A 97 -4.73 10.08 -0.07
CA TYR A 97 -5.53 8.86 -0.09
C TYR A 97 -5.16 7.99 -1.28
N SER A 98 -4.86 6.72 -1.05
CA SER A 98 -4.64 5.78 -2.15
C SER A 98 -5.90 5.00 -2.51
N THR A 99 -5.89 4.45 -3.72
CA THR A 99 -7.02 3.71 -4.29
C THR A 99 -7.02 2.26 -3.84
N MET A 100 -5.83 1.68 -3.68
CA MET A 100 -5.60 0.32 -3.20
C MET A 100 -4.20 0.25 -2.59
N CYS A 101 -4.02 -0.64 -1.60
CA CYS A 101 -2.76 -0.79 -0.90
C CYS A 101 -2.54 -2.26 -0.52
N GLY A 102 -1.55 -2.91 -1.15
CA GLY A 102 -1.28 -4.34 -0.95
C GLY A 102 -0.82 -4.68 0.46
N HIS A 103 0.17 -3.94 1.01
CA HIS A 103 0.61 -4.15 2.38
C HIS A 103 -0.52 -3.86 3.38
N GLY A 104 -1.35 -2.85 3.10
CA GLY A 104 -2.51 -2.51 3.91
C GLY A 104 -3.56 -3.61 3.94
N ILE A 105 -3.83 -4.28 2.80
CA ILE A 105 -4.72 -5.46 2.77
C ILE A 105 -4.16 -6.58 3.64
N ILE A 106 -2.87 -6.91 3.50
CA ILE A 106 -2.22 -7.97 4.26
C ILE A 106 -2.27 -7.67 5.77
N ALA A 107 -1.91 -6.45 6.17
CA ALA A 107 -1.91 -6.04 7.58
C ALA A 107 -3.33 -5.95 8.16
N LEU A 108 -4.29 -5.40 7.42
CA LEU A 108 -5.68 -5.28 7.86
C LEU A 108 -6.32 -6.66 8.06
N VAL A 109 -6.21 -7.56 7.07
CA VAL A 109 -6.81 -8.91 7.17
C VAL A 109 -6.18 -9.70 8.32
N THR A 110 -4.85 -9.60 8.52
CA THR A 110 -4.19 -10.17 9.69
C THR A 110 -4.80 -9.64 10.98
N ALA A 111 -4.96 -8.32 11.11
CA ALA A 111 -5.52 -7.70 12.31
C ALA A 111 -6.99 -8.10 12.54
N LEU A 112 -7.84 -8.12 11.49
CA LEU A 112 -9.24 -8.49 11.60
C LEU A 112 -9.43 -9.93 12.10
N VAL A 113 -8.60 -10.86 11.63
CA VAL A 113 -8.68 -12.28 12.00
C VAL A 113 -8.07 -12.53 13.39
N GLU A 114 -6.89 -12.00 13.67
CA GLU A 114 -6.20 -12.22 14.96
C GLU A 114 -6.90 -11.54 16.15
N THR A 115 -7.60 -10.43 15.92
CA THR A 115 -8.41 -9.79 16.96
C THR A 115 -9.80 -10.40 17.13
N GLY A 116 -10.20 -11.32 16.24
CA GLY A 116 -11.52 -11.94 16.24
C GLY A 116 -12.64 -11.03 15.72
N ALA A 117 -12.31 -9.91 15.06
CA ALA A 117 -13.29 -9.06 14.39
C ALA A 117 -13.95 -9.79 13.20
N ILE A 118 -13.20 -10.69 12.57
CA ILE A 118 -13.71 -11.69 11.62
C ILE A 118 -13.45 -13.06 12.22
N GLU A 119 -14.52 -13.90 12.28
CA GLU A 119 -14.44 -15.24 12.82
C GLU A 119 -13.62 -16.17 11.94
N CYS A 120 -12.70 -16.93 12.55
CA CYS A 120 -11.88 -17.91 11.86
C CYS A 120 -12.73 -19.06 11.33
N LYS A 121 -12.62 -19.36 10.04
CA LYS A 121 -13.35 -20.44 9.35
C LYS A 121 -12.47 -21.67 9.08
N GLY A 122 -11.52 -21.95 9.97
CA GLY A 122 -10.57 -23.06 9.83
C GLY A 122 -9.15 -22.58 9.47
N GLN A 123 -8.39 -23.39 8.72
CA GLN A 123 -7.01 -23.03 8.32
C GLN A 123 -6.93 -21.92 7.29
N GLN A 124 -8.02 -21.68 6.57
CA GLN A 124 -8.16 -20.59 5.60
C GLN A 124 -9.43 -19.81 5.92
N THR A 125 -9.29 -18.52 6.12
CA THR A 125 -10.41 -17.62 6.39
C THR A 125 -10.50 -16.59 5.26
N PRO A 126 -11.49 -16.72 4.36
CA PRO A 126 -11.71 -15.73 3.31
C PRO A 126 -12.26 -14.44 3.90
N VAL A 127 -11.81 -13.31 3.36
CA VAL A 127 -12.23 -11.95 3.70
C VAL A 127 -12.36 -11.17 2.41
N THR A 128 -13.51 -10.56 2.17
CA THR A 128 -13.74 -9.69 1.01
C THR A 128 -13.80 -8.24 1.46
N LEU A 129 -12.92 -7.41 0.92
CA LEU A 129 -12.83 -5.99 1.24
C LEU A 129 -13.26 -5.15 0.03
N GLU A 130 -14.14 -4.17 0.26
CA GLU A 130 -14.41 -3.13 -0.71
C GLU A 130 -13.35 -2.05 -0.58
N THR A 131 -12.65 -1.74 -1.69
CA THR A 131 -11.66 -0.65 -1.79
C THR A 131 -12.06 0.34 -2.87
N PRO A 132 -11.47 1.54 -2.92
CA PRO A 132 -11.68 2.47 -4.04
C PRO A 132 -11.37 1.89 -5.42
N ALA A 133 -10.46 0.91 -5.51
CA ALA A 133 -10.13 0.21 -6.75
C ALA A 133 -11.05 -0.98 -7.08
N GLY A 134 -12.00 -1.32 -6.17
CA GLY A 134 -12.95 -2.43 -6.33
C GLY A 134 -12.85 -3.46 -5.22
N LEU A 135 -13.49 -4.62 -5.44
CA LEU A 135 -13.49 -5.73 -4.48
C LEU A 135 -12.13 -6.47 -4.48
N ILE A 136 -11.59 -6.64 -3.29
CA ILE A 136 -10.39 -7.43 -3.04
C ILE A 136 -10.77 -8.67 -2.25
N ARG A 137 -10.53 -9.84 -2.85
CA ARG A 137 -10.74 -11.13 -2.21
C ARG A 137 -9.43 -11.60 -1.60
N ALA A 138 -9.36 -11.56 -0.27
CA ALA A 138 -8.23 -11.98 0.50
C ALA A 138 -8.51 -13.30 1.24
N THR A 139 -7.45 -14.02 1.61
CA THR A 139 -7.52 -15.22 2.44
C THR A 139 -6.43 -15.14 3.50
N ALA A 140 -6.83 -15.17 4.76
CA ALA A 140 -5.90 -15.38 5.86
C ALA A 140 -5.60 -16.88 5.97
N HIS A 141 -4.32 -17.24 5.90
CA HIS A 141 -3.82 -18.61 6.09
C HIS A 141 -3.31 -18.76 7.52
N LEU A 142 -3.97 -19.59 8.31
CA LEU A 142 -3.67 -19.75 9.74
C LEU A 142 -2.70 -20.93 9.97
N ASN A 143 -1.78 -20.72 10.88
CA ASN A 143 -1.06 -21.86 11.46
C ASN A 143 -1.96 -22.57 12.49
N GLY A 144 -1.63 -23.78 12.89
CA GLY A 144 -2.43 -24.58 13.83
C GLY A 144 -2.67 -23.94 15.21
N GLN A 145 -2.15 -22.74 15.48
CA GLN A 145 -2.23 -22.01 16.76
C GLN A 145 -3.13 -20.76 16.70
N ARG A 146 -3.93 -20.60 15.66
CA ARG A 146 -4.81 -19.43 15.41
C ARG A 146 -4.10 -18.12 15.04
N TYR A 147 -2.79 -18.13 14.78
CA TYR A 147 -2.10 -16.97 14.21
C TYR A 147 -2.15 -17.01 12.71
N VAL A 148 -2.22 -15.87 12.09
CA VAL A 148 -2.13 -15.72 10.64
C VAL A 148 -0.68 -15.89 10.22
N ASP A 149 -0.38 -16.98 9.48
CA ASP A 149 0.97 -17.21 8.94
C ASP A 149 1.27 -16.26 7.79
N HIS A 150 0.30 -16.10 6.89
CA HIS A 150 0.35 -15.12 5.81
C HIS A 150 -1.06 -14.82 5.31
N VAL A 151 -1.19 -13.73 4.59
CA VAL A 151 -2.41 -13.36 3.85
C VAL A 151 -2.09 -13.38 2.37
N SER A 152 -2.95 -14.01 1.57
CA SER A 152 -2.98 -13.86 0.12
C SER A 152 -4.20 -13.06 -0.32
N PHE A 153 -4.08 -12.29 -1.39
CA PHE A 153 -5.22 -11.59 -1.99
C PHE A 153 -5.12 -11.60 -3.52
N VAL A 154 -6.26 -11.74 -4.16
CA VAL A 154 -6.37 -11.56 -5.61
C VAL A 154 -6.54 -10.06 -5.86
N ASN A 155 -5.57 -9.50 -6.56
CA ASN A 155 -5.57 -8.08 -6.87
C ASN A 155 -6.39 -7.79 -8.14
N VAL A 156 -6.62 -6.51 -8.39
CA VAL A 156 -7.25 -6.02 -9.62
C VAL A 156 -6.47 -6.44 -10.87
N PRO A 157 -7.13 -6.60 -12.03
CA PRO A 157 -6.44 -6.92 -13.28
C PRO A 157 -5.30 -5.95 -13.58
N SER A 158 -4.13 -6.50 -13.89
CA SER A 158 -2.89 -5.76 -14.07
C SER A 158 -2.39 -5.90 -15.52
N PHE A 159 -1.87 -4.82 -16.09
CA PHE A 159 -1.50 -4.77 -17.51
C PHE A 159 -0.29 -3.87 -17.75
N VAL A 160 0.40 -4.10 -18.86
CA VAL A 160 1.48 -3.22 -19.35
C VAL A 160 0.85 -2.10 -20.16
N TYR A 161 1.16 -0.86 -19.79
CA TYR A 161 0.67 0.34 -20.48
C TYR A 161 1.62 0.78 -21.60
N ALA A 162 2.92 0.86 -21.31
CA ALA A 162 3.94 1.21 -22.29
C ALA A 162 5.25 0.48 -21.97
N ARG A 163 6.04 0.18 -23.00
CA ARG A 163 7.34 -0.47 -22.87
C ARG A 163 8.44 0.37 -23.49
N ASP A 164 9.65 0.17 -22.97
CA ASP A 164 10.88 0.75 -23.52
C ASP A 164 10.82 2.29 -23.67
N VAL A 165 10.15 2.96 -22.71
CA VAL A 165 10.01 4.41 -22.70
C VAL A 165 11.33 5.03 -22.27
N ARG A 166 12.00 5.72 -23.20
CA ARG A 166 13.28 6.39 -22.93
C ARG A 166 13.03 7.77 -22.36
N VAL A 167 13.51 8.05 -21.18
CA VAL A 167 13.43 9.37 -20.53
C VAL A 167 14.82 9.89 -20.22
N VAL A 168 14.99 11.20 -20.17
CA VAL A 168 16.24 11.84 -19.76
C VAL A 168 16.11 12.27 -18.32
N VAL A 169 16.95 11.69 -17.48
CA VAL A 169 17.02 11.98 -16.04
C VAL A 169 18.21 12.91 -15.80
N PRO A 170 18.04 14.05 -15.13
CA PRO A 170 19.13 14.98 -14.84
C PRO A 170 20.32 14.25 -14.18
N GLN A 171 21.55 14.65 -14.56
CA GLN A 171 22.82 14.11 -14.05
C GLN A 171 23.09 12.61 -14.33
N ILE A 172 22.07 11.82 -14.70
CA ILE A 172 22.18 10.38 -15.00
C ILE A 172 22.24 10.15 -16.51
N GLY A 173 21.39 10.84 -17.27
CA GLY A 173 21.27 10.66 -18.71
C GLY A 173 20.01 9.89 -19.11
N GLU A 174 20.09 9.11 -20.20
CA GLU A 174 18.96 8.33 -20.69
C GLU A 174 18.70 7.11 -19.81
N VAL A 175 17.46 6.97 -19.34
CA VAL A 175 16.95 5.81 -18.59
C VAL A 175 15.78 5.21 -19.38
N VAL A 176 15.75 3.89 -19.49
CA VAL A 176 14.66 3.13 -20.11
C VAL A 176 13.73 2.62 -19.02
N VAL A 177 12.46 2.94 -19.11
CA VAL A 177 11.44 2.51 -18.15
C VAL A 177 10.30 1.78 -18.86
N ASP A 178 9.71 0.82 -18.18
CA ASP A 178 8.42 0.26 -18.54
C ASP A 178 7.33 0.89 -17.66
N VAL A 179 6.12 1.09 -18.20
CA VAL A 179 4.99 1.60 -17.45
C VAL A 179 3.90 0.54 -17.40
N ALA A 180 3.53 0.14 -16.18
CA ALA A 180 2.53 -0.89 -15.95
C ALA A 180 1.57 -0.51 -14.82
N TYR A 181 0.36 -1.09 -14.88
CA TYR A 181 -0.72 -0.90 -13.90
C TYR A 181 -0.91 -2.19 -13.09
N GLY A 182 -1.02 -2.03 -11.76
CA GLY A 182 -1.30 -3.12 -10.81
C GLY A 182 -2.22 -2.70 -9.66
N GLY A 183 -3.14 -1.76 -9.92
CA GLY A 183 -3.96 -1.03 -8.94
C GLY A 183 -3.54 0.44 -8.83
N ALA A 184 -2.34 0.76 -9.31
CA ALA A 184 -1.82 2.08 -9.61
C ALA A 184 -0.83 1.96 -10.77
N PHE A 185 -0.51 3.07 -11.45
CA PHE A 185 0.51 3.09 -12.49
C PHE A 185 1.89 3.31 -11.90
N TYR A 186 2.86 2.54 -12.37
CA TYR A 186 4.25 2.62 -11.96
C TYR A 186 5.18 2.73 -13.17
N ALA A 187 6.21 3.59 -13.06
CA ALA A 187 7.38 3.52 -13.90
C ALA A 187 8.35 2.49 -13.29
N ILE A 188 8.80 1.53 -14.07
CA ILE A 188 9.63 0.40 -13.60
C ILE A 188 10.96 0.46 -14.33
N ALA A 189 12.07 0.53 -13.59
CA ALA A 189 13.42 0.57 -14.14
C ALA A 189 14.39 -0.32 -13.36
N SER A 190 15.42 -0.83 -14.03
CA SER A 190 16.56 -1.46 -13.35
C SER A 190 17.40 -0.38 -12.66
N VAL A 191 17.73 -0.61 -11.39
CA VAL A 191 18.61 0.28 -10.61
C VAL A 191 20.03 0.37 -11.17
N GLU A 192 20.47 -0.62 -11.95
CA GLU A 192 21.78 -0.60 -12.62
C GLU A 192 21.92 0.57 -13.59
N GLN A 193 20.83 1.00 -14.25
CA GLN A 193 20.84 2.13 -15.19
C GLN A 193 21.19 3.45 -14.50
N VAL A 194 21.01 3.53 -13.21
CA VAL A 194 21.27 4.74 -12.40
C VAL A 194 22.49 4.58 -11.49
N GLY A 195 23.20 3.45 -11.58
CA GLY A 195 24.46 3.18 -10.86
C GLY A 195 24.28 2.99 -9.34
N LEU A 196 23.07 2.66 -8.88
CA LEU A 196 22.74 2.47 -7.47
C LEU A 196 22.47 0.99 -7.14
N ARG A 197 22.20 0.73 -5.87
CA ARG A 197 21.72 -0.55 -5.35
C ARG A 197 20.50 -0.29 -4.45
N VAL A 198 19.55 -1.21 -4.44
CA VAL A 198 18.39 -1.15 -3.53
C VAL A 198 18.81 -1.61 -2.15
N LEU A 199 19.36 -0.67 -1.36
CA LEU A 199 19.86 -0.89 0.00
C LEU A 199 19.42 0.26 0.91
N PRO A 200 19.19 0.03 2.22
CA PRO A 200 18.74 1.08 3.14
C PRO A 200 19.67 2.29 3.20
N GLN A 201 20.99 2.09 3.07
CA GLN A 201 21.96 3.17 3.09
C GLN A 201 21.94 4.06 1.84
N CYS A 202 21.31 3.61 0.75
CA CYS A 202 21.16 4.36 -0.50
C CYS A 202 19.78 5.03 -0.61
N VAL A 203 19.00 5.08 0.47
CA VAL A 203 17.59 5.51 0.41
C VAL A 203 17.46 6.94 -0.12
N SER A 204 18.31 7.86 0.30
CA SER A 204 18.23 9.27 -0.14
C SER A 204 18.46 9.42 -1.64
N GLU A 205 19.46 8.75 -2.18
CA GLU A 205 19.77 8.76 -3.62
C GLU A 205 18.67 8.02 -4.43
N LEU A 206 18.12 6.93 -3.89
CA LEU A 206 17.01 6.20 -4.52
C LEU A 206 15.73 7.05 -4.59
N VAL A 207 15.46 7.83 -3.55
CA VAL A 207 14.33 8.78 -3.52
C VAL A 207 14.50 9.85 -4.58
N GLU A 208 15.66 10.53 -4.62
CA GLU A 208 15.96 11.58 -5.60
C GLU A 208 15.79 11.06 -7.02
N VAL A 209 16.42 9.93 -7.34
CA VAL A 209 16.36 9.32 -8.68
C VAL A 209 14.95 8.85 -9.01
N GLY A 210 14.23 8.25 -8.06
CA GLY A 210 12.86 7.78 -8.27
C GLY A 210 11.89 8.91 -8.60
N GLU A 211 12.00 10.06 -7.93
CA GLU A 211 11.22 11.26 -8.23
C GLU A 211 11.60 11.87 -9.58
N GLU A 212 12.89 11.95 -9.90
CA GLU A 212 13.35 12.46 -11.21
C GLU A 212 12.84 11.59 -12.36
N ILE A 213 12.87 10.26 -12.22
CA ILE A 213 12.28 9.34 -13.22
C ILE A 213 10.78 9.59 -13.33
N LYS A 214 10.05 9.69 -12.22
CA LYS A 214 8.60 9.97 -12.22
C LYS A 214 8.29 11.27 -12.96
N HIS A 215 9.02 12.34 -12.68
CA HIS A 215 8.87 13.62 -13.36
C HIS A 215 9.20 13.52 -14.86
N ALA A 216 10.27 12.85 -15.23
CA ALA A 216 10.68 12.67 -16.63
C ALA A 216 9.64 11.86 -17.43
N VAL A 217 9.06 10.80 -16.81
CA VAL A 217 7.97 10.03 -17.43
C VAL A 217 6.73 10.88 -17.60
N ASN A 218 6.29 11.62 -16.57
CA ASN A 218 5.12 12.51 -16.64
C ASN A 218 5.28 13.63 -17.69
N GLY A 219 6.50 14.10 -17.90
CA GLY A 219 6.82 15.06 -18.98
C GLY A 219 6.72 14.49 -20.38
N LYS A 220 6.78 13.18 -20.54
CA LYS A 220 6.80 12.49 -21.83
C LYS A 220 5.55 11.69 -22.14
N LEU A 221 4.94 11.07 -21.14
CA LEU A 221 3.84 10.13 -21.27
C LEU A 221 2.72 10.47 -20.29
N ARG A 222 1.55 10.77 -20.84
CA ARG A 222 0.33 10.85 -20.03
C ARG A 222 -0.27 9.46 -19.88
N VAL A 223 -0.33 8.94 -18.66
CA VAL A 223 -1.00 7.66 -18.39
C VAL A 223 -2.51 7.90 -18.26
N GLU A 224 -3.30 7.01 -18.88
CA GLU A 224 -4.76 7.05 -18.85
C GLU A 224 -5.30 5.65 -18.57
N HIS A 225 -6.07 5.52 -17.50
CA HIS A 225 -6.75 4.26 -17.22
C HIS A 225 -7.97 4.11 -18.14
N PRO A 226 -8.13 2.98 -18.86
CA PRO A 226 -9.10 2.87 -19.93
C PRO A 226 -10.57 2.88 -19.48
N LEU A 227 -10.85 2.75 -18.18
CA LEU A 227 -12.20 2.67 -17.63
C LEU A 227 -12.49 3.71 -16.54
N GLU A 228 -11.45 4.24 -15.87
CA GLU A 228 -11.61 5.09 -14.68
C GLU A 228 -10.64 6.26 -14.68
N ASP A 229 -11.13 7.45 -14.97
CA ASP A 229 -10.30 8.66 -15.04
C ASP A 229 -9.58 8.99 -13.72
N GLU A 230 -10.20 8.68 -12.56
CA GLU A 230 -9.60 8.92 -11.24
C GLU A 230 -8.33 8.09 -10.98
N LEU A 231 -8.09 7.03 -11.78
CA LEU A 231 -6.89 6.20 -11.72
C LEU A 231 -5.80 6.63 -12.72
N SER A 232 -6.04 7.69 -13.50
CA SER A 232 -5.20 8.14 -14.62
C SER A 232 -4.05 9.03 -14.13
N PHE A 233 -3.15 8.50 -13.30
CA PHE A 233 -1.93 9.19 -12.87
C PHE A 233 -0.81 8.21 -12.56
N LEU A 234 0.43 8.64 -12.77
CA LEU A 234 1.61 7.87 -12.40
C LEU A 234 1.84 8.00 -10.90
N TYR A 235 1.67 6.90 -10.18
CA TYR A 235 1.73 6.87 -8.71
C TYR A 235 3.15 6.93 -8.18
N GLY A 236 4.07 6.20 -8.81
CA GLY A 236 5.46 6.15 -8.36
C GLY A 236 6.40 5.45 -9.32
N THR A 237 7.66 5.37 -8.90
CA THR A 237 8.75 4.67 -9.59
C THR A 237 9.15 3.45 -8.79
N ILE A 238 9.30 2.31 -9.46
CA ILE A 238 9.85 1.08 -8.90
C ILE A 238 11.26 0.87 -9.48
N LEU A 239 12.26 0.91 -8.61
CA LEU A 239 13.64 0.55 -8.93
C LEU A 239 13.89 -0.90 -8.56
N VAL A 240 14.36 -1.69 -9.53
CA VAL A 240 14.53 -3.14 -9.42
C VAL A 240 16.01 -3.50 -9.36
N ASP A 241 16.39 -4.35 -8.41
CA ASP A 241 17.74 -4.85 -8.17
C ASP A 241 17.76 -6.39 -8.09
N LEU A 242 18.95 -6.96 -8.02
CA LEU A 242 19.17 -8.36 -7.72
C LEU A 242 18.75 -8.68 -6.27
N PRO A 243 18.22 -9.89 -6.01
CA PRO A 243 17.82 -10.29 -4.67
C PRO A 243 19.04 -10.57 -3.77
N GLU A 244 18.80 -10.57 -2.45
CA GLU A 244 19.78 -11.03 -1.48
C GLU A 244 19.84 -12.57 -1.44
N LYS A 245 18.66 -13.21 -1.38
CA LYS A 245 18.56 -14.67 -1.44
C LYS A 245 18.52 -15.16 -2.88
N LEU A 246 19.41 -16.08 -3.23
CA LEU A 246 19.55 -16.62 -4.60
C LEU A 246 18.28 -17.30 -5.15
N ASN A 247 17.39 -17.76 -4.29
CA ASN A 247 16.12 -18.37 -4.67
C ASN A 247 14.96 -17.37 -4.73
N HIS A 248 15.21 -16.09 -4.46
CA HIS A 248 14.26 -15.02 -4.71
C HIS A 248 14.46 -14.45 -6.12
N HIS A 249 13.41 -13.90 -6.68
CA HIS A 249 13.43 -13.39 -8.05
C HIS A 249 14.19 -12.07 -8.17
N SER A 250 13.92 -11.13 -7.27
CA SER A 250 14.46 -9.77 -7.32
C SER A 250 14.23 -9.04 -6.00
N ARG A 251 14.83 -7.85 -5.91
CA ARG A 251 14.58 -6.87 -4.86
C ARG A 251 14.04 -5.60 -5.53
N ASN A 252 13.15 -4.86 -4.86
CA ASN A 252 12.76 -3.55 -5.33
C ASN A 252 12.50 -2.56 -4.19
N VAL A 253 12.49 -1.29 -4.57
CA VAL A 253 11.97 -0.18 -3.77
C VAL A 253 10.99 0.61 -4.62
N CYS A 254 9.91 1.08 -4.02
CA CYS A 254 8.96 1.99 -4.64
C CYS A 254 9.09 3.36 -4.00
N ILE A 255 9.32 4.38 -4.83
CA ILE A 255 9.24 5.79 -4.46
C ILE A 255 7.92 6.32 -5.00
N PHE A 256 7.04 6.83 -4.13
CA PHE A 256 5.67 7.18 -4.49
C PHE A 256 5.23 8.49 -3.85
N ALA A 257 4.04 8.97 -4.18
CA ALA A 257 3.46 10.22 -3.70
C ALA A 257 4.44 11.41 -3.81
N ASP A 258 4.81 12.04 -2.71
CA ASP A 258 5.78 13.13 -2.63
C ASP A 258 7.07 12.61 -1.95
N ALA A 259 7.85 11.84 -2.71
CA ALA A 259 9.12 11.25 -2.27
C ALA A 259 9.00 10.24 -1.10
N GLU A 260 7.83 9.63 -0.90
CA GLU A 260 7.64 8.59 0.11
C GLU A 260 8.25 7.25 -0.33
N VAL A 261 8.79 6.48 0.61
CA VAL A 261 9.40 5.16 0.36
C VAL A 261 8.54 4.07 0.94
N ASP A 262 8.07 3.14 0.09
CA ASP A 262 7.45 1.90 0.55
C ASP A 262 8.52 0.93 1.07
N ARG A 263 8.45 0.61 2.35
CA ARG A 263 9.36 -0.35 2.99
C ARG A 263 9.04 -1.79 2.64
N SER A 264 7.82 -2.05 2.13
CA SER A 264 7.40 -3.36 1.63
C SER A 264 7.84 -3.56 0.17
N PRO A 265 7.71 -4.78 -0.38
CA PRO A 265 7.91 -5.00 -1.83
C PRO A 265 6.86 -4.34 -2.73
N THR A 266 5.91 -3.57 -2.19
CA THR A 266 4.81 -2.91 -2.90
C THR A 266 3.86 -3.89 -3.59
N GLY A 267 2.76 -4.28 -2.96
CA GLY A 267 1.85 -5.30 -3.50
C GLY A 267 1.25 -4.97 -4.86
N THR A 268 0.84 -3.72 -5.07
CA THR A 268 0.35 -3.21 -6.36
C THR A 268 1.48 -3.09 -7.38
N GLY A 269 2.68 -2.71 -6.95
CA GLY A 269 3.87 -2.69 -7.78
C GLY A 269 4.31 -4.10 -8.21
N LEU A 270 4.27 -5.09 -7.30
CA LEU A 270 4.51 -6.49 -7.65
C LEU A 270 3.49 -6.98 -8.67
N SER A 271 2.22 -6.60 -8.55
CA SER A 271 1.18 -6.94 -9.53
C SER A 271 1.47 -6.35 -10.91
N ALA A 272 1.91 -5.09 -10.97
CA ALA A 272 2.35 -4.45 -12.22
C ALA A 272 3.58 -5.15 -12.82
N ARG A 273 4.54 -5.55 -11.97
CA ARG A 273 5.72 -6.31 -12.39
C ARG A 273 5.40 -7.70 -12.91
N LEU A 274 4.42 -8.40 -12.31
CA LEU A 274 3.95 -9.70 -12.83
C LEU A 274 3.38 -9.55 -14.25
N ALA A 275 2.61 -8.49 -14.50
CA ALA A 275 2.11 -8.21 -15.85
C ALA A 275 3.24 -7.92 -16.85
N LEU A 276 4.28 -7.21 -16.41
CA LEU A 276 5.45 -6.92 -17.23
C LEU A 276 6.26 -8.19 -17.55
N LEU A 277 6.55 -9.01 -16.54
CA LEU A 277 7.29 -10.27 -16.69
C LEU A 277 6.53 -11.27 -17.60
N ASP A 278 5.19 -11.32 -17.47
CA ASP A 278 4.36 -12.12 -18.35
C ASP A 278 4.43 -11.64 -19.81
N ALA A 279 4.30 -10.33 -20.03
CA ALA A 279 4.40 -9.72 -21.36
C ALA A 279 5.80 -9.88 -21.99
N GLN A 280 6.83 -10.06 -21.18
CA GLN A 280 8.21 -10.34 -21.60
C GLN A 280 8.48 -11.85 -21.82
N GLY A 281 7.52 -12.72 -21.47
CA GLY A 281 7.69 -14.18 -21.52
C GLY A 281 8.68 -14.73 -20.48
N GLN A 282 8.90 -13.99 -19.41
CA GLN A 282 9.85 -14.32 -18.34
C GLN A 282 9.19 -15.04 -17.15
N LEU A 283 7.87 -15.15 -17.15
CA LEU A 283 7.10 -15.81 -16.10
C LEU A 283 6.31 -16.98 -16.71
N ARG A 284 6.41 -18.16 -16.09
CA ARG A 284 5.60 -19.31 -16.48
C ARG A 284 4.23 -19.26 -15.81
N GLU A 285 3.25 -19.88 -16.41
CA GLU A 285 1.92 -20.03 -15.82
C GLU A 285 2.02 -20.74 -14.46
N GLU A 286 1.30 -20.25 -13.45
CA GLU A 286 1.34 -20.70 -12.06
C GLU A 286 2.69 -20.58 -11.33
N GLU A 287 3.73 -20.11 -12.00
CA GLU A 287 5.01 -19.81 -11.34
C GLU A 287 4.83 -18.67 -10.35
N ALA A 288 5.26 -18.90 -9.11
CA ALA A 288 5.27 -17.86 -8.09
C ALA A 288 6.69 -17.32 -7.90
N ILE A 289 6.81 -16.00 -7.93
CA ILE A 289 8.06 -15.29 -7.64
C ILE A 289 8.03 -14.68 -6.24
N THR A 290 9.20 -14.63 -5.62
CA THR A 290 9.39 -13.91 -4.35
C THR A 290 10.21 -12.65 -4.62
N VAL A 291 9.69 -11.51 -4.18
CA VAL A 291 10.33 -10.20 -4.33
C VAL A 291 10.63 -9.63 -2.97
N GLU A 292 11.88 -9.27 -2.76
CA GLU A 292 12.36 -8.60 -1.54
C GLU A 292 12.10 -7.10 -1.60
N SER A 293 12.03 -6.46 -0.43
CA SER A 293 12.03 -5.00 -0.35
C SER A 293 13.44 -4.45 -0.08
N ILE A 294 13.53 -3.13 0.04
CA ILE A 294 14.74 -2.42 0.47
C ILE A 294 15.26 -2.90 1.84
N LEU A 295 14.40 -3.43 2.71
CA LEU A 295 14.77 -3.96 4.03
C LEU A 295 15.44 -5.34 3.96
N GLY A 296 15.54 -5.96 2.78
CA GLY A 296 16.21 -7.24 2.57
C GLY A 296 15.27 -8.45 2.56
N ALA A 297 15.86 -9.62 2.63
CA ALA A 297 15.21 -10.89 2.32
C ALA A 297 14.07 -11.30 3.28
N GLU A 298 14.08 -10.81 4.52
CA GLU A 298 13.00 -11.07 5.48
C GLU A 298 11.75 -10.21 5.22
N SER A 299 11.90 -9.15 4.45
CA SER A 299 10.82 -8.29 3.98
C SER A 299 10.48 -8.65 2.53
N ALA A 300 9.65 -9.65 2.34
CA ALA A 300 9.35 -10.19 1.02
C ALA A 300 7.86 -10.44 0.83
N PHE A 301 7.40 -10.22 -0.41
CA PHE A 301 6.09 -10.66 -0.90
C PHE A 301 6.27 -11.72 -1.97
N ARG A 302 5.27 -12.58 -2.08
CA ARG A 302 5.18 -13.59 -3.15
C ARG A 302 4.04 -13.22 -4.08
N GLY A 303 4.26 -13.36 -5.39
CA GLY A 303 3.26 -13.08 -6.41
C GLY A 303 3.19 -14.18 -7.44
N ARG A 304 1.98 -14.44 -7.97
CA ARG A 304 1.73 -15.36 -9.08
C ARG A 304 0.54 -14.91 -9.92
N ILE A 305 0.43 -15.44 -11.13
CA ILE A 305 -0.71 -15.21 -12.02
C ILE A 305 -1.75 -16.28 -11.76
N VAL A 306 -2.99 -15.90 -11.45
CA VAL A 306 -4.13 -16.81 -11.21
C VAL A 306 -5.20 -16.73 -12.27
N GLY A 307 -5.04 -15.84 -13.25
CA GLY A 307 -5.98 -15.71 -14.35
C GLY A 307 -5.53 -14.68 -15.39
N ARG A 308 -6.28 -14.62 -16.48
CA ARG A 308 -6.06 -13.67 -17.59
C ARG A 308 -7.37 -13.04 -17.99
N THR A 309 -7.33 -11.77 -18.36
CA THR A 309 -8.50 -10.99 -18.76
C THR A 309 -8.08 -9.84 -19.69
N LYS A 310 -8.98 -8.88 -19.88
CA LYS A 310 -8.72 -7.62 -20.58
C LYS A 310 -9.20 -6.43 -19.76
N VAL A 311 -8.50 -5.31 -19.85
CA VAL A 311 -8.91 -4.02 -19.32
C VAL A 311 -8.87 -3.01 -20.47
N GLY A 312 -10.05 -2.66 -21.00
CA GLY A 312 -10.13 -1.90 -22.24
C GLY A 312 -9.37 -2.58 -23.38
N PRO A 313 -8.41 -1.92 -24.04
CA PRO A 313 -7.62 -2.49 -25.13
C PRO A 313 -6.48 -3.40 -24.64
N PHE A 314 -6.15 -3.40 -23.34
CA PHE A 314 -4.97 -4.07 -22.80
C PHE A 314 -5.26 -5.53 -22.46
N ASN A 315 -4.36 -6.43 -22.84
CA ASN A 315 -4.30 -7.77 -22.25
C ASN A 315 -3.83 -7.63 -20.80
N ALA A 316 -4.54 -8.26 -19.87
CA ALA A 316 -4.30 -8.15 -18.45
C ALA A 316 -4.19 -9.53 -17.80
N ILE A 317 -3.39 -9.61 -16.76
CA ILE A 317 -3.34 -10.75 -15.84
C ILE A 317 -4.18 -10.46 -14.61
N VAL A 318 -4.60 -11.51 -13.92
CA VAL A 318 -5.16 -11.43 -12.57
C VAL A 318 -4.08 -11.92 -11.61
N PRO A 319 -3.41 -11.03 -10.87
CA PRO A 319 -2.35 -11.44 -9.96
C PRO A 319 -2.91 -11.81 -8.59
N GLU A 320 -2.27 -12.78 -7.93
CA GLU A 320 -2.38 -13.04 -6.51
C GLU A 320 -1.08 -12.64 -5.83
N VAL A 321 -1.18 -11.87 -4.76
CA VAL A 321 -0.04 -11.44 -3.93
C VAL A 321 -0.22 -11.97 -2.52
N SER A 322 0.86 -12.42 -1.89
CA SER A 322 0.87 -12.85 -0.50
C SER A 322 2.06 -12.32 0.27
N GLY A 323 1.85 -12.13 1.58
CA GLY A 323 2.86 -11.62 2.48
C GLY A 323 2.49 -11.85 3.94
N LYS A 324 3.42 -11.51 4.84
CA LYS A 324 3.25 -11.59 6.29
C LYS A 324 3.03 -10.21 6.88
N ALA A 325 2.22 -10.16 7.93
CA ALA A 325 2.02 -8.96 8.73
C ALA A 325 1.97 -9.31 10.22
N PHE A 326 2.23 -8.30 11.05
CA PHE A 326 2.23 -8.45 12.50
C PHE A 326 1.55 -7.24 13.14
N ILE A 327 0.70 -7.51 14.14
CA ILE A 327 0.17 -6.47 15.02
C ILE A 327 1.29 -6.08 15.97
N ILE A 328 1.57 -4.77 16.08
CA ILE A 328 2.66 -4.24 16.91
C ILE A 328 2.17 -3.37 18.06
N GLY A 329 0.89 -3.00 18.09
CA GLY A 329 0.35 -2.22 19.20
C GLY A 329 -1.13 -1.88 19.09
N ARG A 330 -1.63 -1.30 20.19
CA ARG A 330 -2.95 -0.65 20.24
C ARG A 330 -2.77 0.73 20.85
N HIS A 331 -3.44 1.72 20.28
CA HIS A 331 -3.32 3.10 20.73
C HIS A 331 -4.69 3.74 20.92
N GLU A 332 -4.75 4.63 21.88
CA GLU A 332 -5.80 5.63 22.03
C GLU A 332 -5.18 7.01 21.85
N PHE A 333 -5.46 7.65 20.72
CA PHE A 333 -4.99 8.99 20.42
C PHE A 333 -5.96 10.02 20.99
N ILE A 334 -5.43 10.94 21.76
CA ILE A 334 -6.20 12.01 22.39
C ILE A 334 -6.04 13.27 21.55
N LEU A 335 -7.14 13.75 21.00
CA LEU A 335 -7.20 14.98 20.21
C LEU A 335 -7.76 16.10 21.09
N ASN A 336 -6.88 16.88 21.72
CA ASN A 336 -7.28 18.01 22.56
C ASN A 336 -7.50 19.25 21.68
N PRO A 337 -8.71 19.87 21.67
CA PRO A 337 -8.99 21.04 20.82
C PRO A 337 -8.13 22.27 21.16
N ARG A 338 -7.54 22.32 22.35
CA ARG A 338 -6.62 23.39 22.78
C ARG A 338 -5.20 23.22 22.24
N ASP A 339 -4.84 21.99 21.82
CA ASP A 339 -3.54 21.68 21.25
C ASP A 339 -3.54 21.99 19.74
N LYS A 340 -2.97 23.13 19.38
CA LYS A 340 -2.90 23.57 17.98
C LYS A 340 -1.82 22.84 17.19
N ILE A 341 -0.74 22.40 17.86
CA ILE A 341 0.37 21.65 17.25
C ILE A 341 -0.07 20.21 16.96
N GLY A 342 -0.82 19.61 17.84
CA GLY A 342 -1.36 18.26 17.66
C GLY A 342 -2.36 18.09 16.51
N ARG A 343 -2.57 19.10 15.67
CA ARG A 343 -3.32 18.99 14.42
C ARG A 343 -2.54 18.32 13.29
N GLY A 344 -1.25 18.14 13.51
CA GLY A 344 -0.32 17.53 12.57
C GLY A 344 0.60 18.55 11.90
N PHE A 345 1.88 18.21 11.80
CA PHE A 345 2.92 18.97 11.13
C PHE A 345 4.01 18.03 10.61
N PHE A 346 4.85 18.55 9.71
CA PHE A 346 6.14 17.95 9.36
C PHE A 346 7.25 18.96 9.59
N MET A 347 8.42 18.45 9.95
CA MET A 347 9.67 19.19 9.88
C MET A 347 10.41 18.68 8.64
N ASN A 348 10.47 19.55 7.63
CA ASN A 348 11.21 19.28 6.37
C ASN A 348 12.70 19.56 6.59
#